data_24098e7023944e922c7e922320636e8e
#
_entry.id   24098e7023944e922c7e922320636e8e
#
_cell.length_a   1.000
_cell.length_b   1.000
_cell.length_c   1.000
_cell.angle_alpha   90.00
_cell.angle_beta   90.00
_cell.angle_gamma   90.00
#
_symmetry.space_group_name_H-M   'P 1'
#
loop_
_entity.id
_entity.type
_entity.pdbx_description
1 polymer ?
#
loop_
_entity_poly.entity_id
_entity_poly.type
_entity_poly.pdbx_seq_one_letter_code
_entity_poly.pdbx_strand_id
1 'polypeptide(L)'
;MLNIQEVYEKYFTVVYRYLLSLSHNTHIAEELTQETFFKALKKVDDFRGECDLRVWLCQISKNTYYDYLKKNKKYVSEAQNELSEDVFSADFVQDFADKKTAFRIHKVLHKLSEPYKEVFSLRVFGELSFSDISDLFGKSESWARVTYHRACKKIREELDDEDHL
;
A
#
# COMPACT_ATOMS: atom_id res chain seq x y z
N MET A 1 -1.25 -12.19 24.98
CA MET A 1 -2.45 -11.62 24.36
C MET A 1 -2.10 -10.36 23.60
N LEU A 2 -2.57 -10.23 22.40
CA LEU A 2 -2.24 -9.10 21.55
C LEU A 2 -2.94 -7.83 22.04
N ASN A 3 -2.17 -6.78 22.33
CA ASN A 3 -2.72 -5.49 22.74
C ASN A 3 -2.95 -4.65 21.49
N ILE A 4 -4.21 -4.48 21.09
CA ILE A 4 -4.57 -3.76 19.86
C ILE A 4 -4.14 -2.29 19.89
N GLN A 5 -4.09 -1.67 21.06
CA GLN A 5 -3.62 -0.29 21.20
C GLN A 5 -2.15 -0.16 20.79
N GLU A 6 -1.30 -1.07 21.24
CA GLU A 6 0.11 -1.11 20.88
C GLU A 6 0.29 -1.41 19.39
N VAL A 7 -0.53 -2.32 18.85
CA VAL A 7 -0.53 -2.65 17.43
C VAL A 7 -0.90 -1.43 16.59
N TYR A 8 -1.93 -0.71 17.00
CA TYR A 8 -2.37 0.52 16.32
C TYR A 8 -1.24 1.56 16.29
N GLU A 9 -0.63 1.85 17.44
CA GLU A 9 0.44 2.83 17.53
C GLU A 9 1.66 2.45 16.69
N LYS A 10 2.02 1.17 16.68
CA LYS A 10 3.19 0.67 15.97
C LYS A 10 2.99 0.61 14.45
N TYR A 11 1.82 0.20 14.00
CA TYR A 11 1.58 -0.14 12.59
C TYR A 11 0.68 0.83 11.84
N PHE A 12 0.16 1.88 12.50
CA PHE A 12 -0.72 2.85 11.85
C PHE A 12 -0.09 3.46 10.60
N THR A 13 1.15 3.93 10.70
CA THR A 13 1.84 4.59 9.59
C THR A 13 2.04 3.64 8.41
N VAL A 14 2.45 2.40 8.67
CA VAL A 14 2.64 1.38 7.63
C VAL A 14 1.33 1.11 6.89
N VAL A 15 0.26 0.87 7.63
CA VAL A 15 -1.06 0.59 7.04
C VAL A 15 -1.57 1.79 6.24
N TYR A 16 -1.45 2.98 6.79
CA TYR A 16 -1.87 4.22 6.13
C TYR A 16 -1.11 4.42 4.81
N ARG A 17 0.21 4.29 4.84
CA ARG A 17 1.05 4.46 3.64
C ARG A 17 0.73 3.44 2.56
N TYR A 18 0.51 2.19 2.96
CA TYR A 18 0.10 1.15 2.04
C TYR A 18 -1.25 1.48 1.39
N LEU A 19 -2.24 1.86 2.19
CA LEU A 19 -3.56 2.24 1.69
C LEU A 19 -3.52 3.51 0.83
N LEU A 20 -2.64 4.46 1.16
CA LEU A 20 -2.43 5.65 0.32
C LEU A 20 -1.86 5.27 -1.04
N SER A 21 -0.95 4.29 -1.09
CA SER A 21 -0.38 3.81 -2.35
C SER A 21 -1.41 3.13 -3.26
N LEU A 22 -2.47 2.57 -2.66
CA LEU A 22 -3.56 1.94 -3.41
C LEU A 22 -4.64 2.95 -3.83
N SER A 23 -5.06 3.80 -2.90
CA SER A 23 -6.18 4.71 -3.10
C SER A 23 -5.81 6.03 -3.79
N HIS A 24 -4.56 6.47 -3.65
CA HIS A 24 -4.06 7.76 -4.13
C HIS A 24 -4.88 8.96 -3.61
N ASN A 25 -5.49 8.80 -2.42
CA ASN A 25 -6.31 9.80 -1.79
C ASN A 25 -6.15 9.73 -0.27
N THR A 26 -5.72 10.83 0.36
CA THR A 26 -5.43 10.86 1.80
C THR A 26 -6.65 10.60 2.66
N HIS A 27 -7.80 11.16 2.28
CA HIS A 27 -9.04 11.00 3.03
C HIS A 27 -9.51 9.53 3.01
N ILE A 28 -9.49 8.91 1.84
CA ILE A 28 -9.86 7.50 1.67
C ILE A 28 -8.88 6.62 2.44
N ALA A 29 -7.57 6.89 2.31
CA ALA A 29 -6.54 6.12 3.01
C ALA A 29 -6.72 6.17 4.52
N GLU A 30 -7.01 7.36 5.07
CA GLU A 30 -7.25 7.55 6.49
C GLU A 30 -8.48 6.77 6.97
N GLU A 31 -9.58 6.88 6.24
CA GLU A 31 -10.83 6.18 6.55
C GLU A 31 -10.65 4.67 6.52
N LEU A 32 -9.99 4.15 5.48
CA LEU A 32 -9.75 2.71 5.34
C LEU A 32 -8.72 2.19 6.36
N THR A 33 -7.79 3.04 6.79
CA THR A 33 -6.86 2.68 7.87
C THR A 33 -7.62 2.45 9.18
N GLN A 34 -8.52 3.36 9.53
CA GLN A 34 -9.35 3.21 10.72
C GLN A 34 -10.22 1.96 10.64
N GLU A 35 -10.82 1.71 9.47
CA GLU A 35 -11.63 0.51 9.24
C GLU A 35 -10.81 -0.76 9.36
N THR A 36 -9.57 -0.75 8.85
CA THR A 36 -8.64 -1.89 8.95
C THR A 36 -8.39 -2.25 10.40
N PHE A 37 -8.07 -1.27 11.24
CA PHE A 37 -7.81 -1.53 12.66
C PHE A 37 -9.06 -1.92 13.44
N PHE A 38 -10.22 -1.41 13.05
CA PHE A 38 -11.49 -1.85 13.61
C PHE A 38 -11.76 -3.33 13.31
N LYS A 39 -11.51 -3.76 12.07
CA LYS A 39 -11.63 -5.16 11.68
C LYS A 39 -10.59 -6.03 12.38
N ALA A 40 -9.37 -5.52 12.54
CA ALA A 40 -8.30 -6.22 13.26
C ALA A 40 -8.68 -6.44 14.72
N LEU A 41 -9.28 -5.43 15.36
CA LEU A 41 -9.76 -5.55 16.74
C LEU A 41 -10.80 -6.68 16.89
N LYS A 42 -11.71 -6.79 15.95
CA LYS A 42 -12.74 -7.84 15.96
C LYS A 42 -12.15 -9.25 15.73
N LYS A 43 -11.04 -9.33 15.01
CA LYS A 43 -10.40 -10.60 14.62
C LYS A 43 -9.15 -10.92 15.44
N VAL A 44 -8.86 -10.14 16.46
CA VAL A 44 -7.62 -10.29 17.23
C VAL A 44 -7.49 -11.68 17.85
N ASP A 45 -8.59 -12.28 18.25
CA ASP A 45 -8.61 -13.62 18.85
C ASP A 45 -8.36 -14.71 17.80
N ASP A 46 -8.58 -14.43 16.53
CA ASP A 46 -8.33 -15.35 15.42
C ASP A 46 -6.88 -15.32 14.95
N PHE A 47 -6.11 -14.31 15.35
CA PHE A 47 -4.70 -14.21 15.00
C PHE A 47 -3.88 -15.19 15.84
N ARG A 48 -3.29 -16.19 15.18
CA ARG A 48 -2.57 -17.30 15.82
C ARG A 48 -1.05 -17.18 15.75
N GLY A 49 -0.52 -16.07 15.24
CA GLY A 49 0.92 -15.91 15.08
C GLY A 49 1.54 -16.71 13.95
N GLU A 50 0.74 -17.21 13.01
CA GLU A 50 1.20 -18.01 11.87
C GLU A 50 1.94 -17.16 10.84
N CYS A 51 1.77 -15.84 10.90
CA CYS A 51 2.45 -14.88 10.02
C CYS A 51 2.83 -13.62 10.81
N ASP A 52 3.68 -12.80 10.24
CA ASP A 52 4.01 -11.48 10.80
C ASP A 52 2.75 -10.62 10.87
N LEU A 53 2.65 -9.79 11.90
CA LEU A 53 1.53 -8.87 12.08
C LEU A 53 1.33 -7.92 10.89
N ARG A 54 2.42 -7.48 10.25
CA ARG A 54 2.34 -6.64 9.06
C ARG A 54 1.63 -7.35 7.92
N VAL A 55 1.93 -8.63 7.71
CA VAL A 55 1.29 -9.44 6.67
C VAL A 55 -0.21 -9.52 6.93
N TRP A 56 -0.58 -9.82 8.18
CA TRP A 56 -1.98 -9.92 8.60
C TRP A 56 -2.72 -8.60 8.39
N LEU A 57 -2.13 -7.49 8.85
CA LEU A 57 -2.71 -6.15 8.70
C LEU A 57 -2.79 -5.73 7.23
N CYS A 58 -1.77 -6.00 6.44
CA CYS A 58 -1.77 -5.69 5.01
C CYS A 58 -2.85 -6.48 4.28
N GLN A 59 -3.08 -7.75 4.66
CA GLN A 59 -4.14 -8.56 4.09
C GLN A 59 -5.51 -7.99 4.42
N ILE A 60 -5.75 -7.59 5.67
CA ILE A 60 -7.00 -6.93 6.07
C ILE A 60 -7.17 -5.63 5.29
N SER A 61 -6.11 -4.82 5.18
CA SER A 61 -6.11 -3.55 4.44
C SER A 61 -6.46 -3.75 2.96
N LYS A 62 -5.82 -4.71 2.33
CA LYS A 62 -6.06 -5.07 0.93
C LYS A 62 -7.54 -5.44 0.71
N ASN A 63 -8.06 -6.32 1.56
CA ASN A 63 -9.45 -6.75 1.47
C ASN A 63 -10.41 -5.58 1.72
N THR A 64 -10.10 -4.71 2.68
CA THR A 64 -10.88 -3.51 2.99
C THR A 64 -10.92 -2.56 1.80
N TYR A 65 -9.78 -2.37 1.13
CA TYR A 65 -9.69 -1.53 -0.06
C TYR A 65 -10.52 -2.09 -1.21
N TYR A 66 -10.42 -3.39 -1.48
CA TYR A 66 -11.19 -4.02 -2.56
C TYR A 66 -12.69 -4.01 -2.29
N ASP A 67 -13.10 -4.19 -1.03
CA ASP A 67 -14.51 -4.05 -0.63
C ASP A 67 -15.00 -2.61 -0.87
N TYR A 68 -14.16 -1.64 -0.52
CA TYR A 68 -14.45 -0.23 -0.80
C TYR A 68 -14.63 0.03 -2.28
N LEU A 69 -13.75 -0.52 -3.13
CA LEU A 69 -13.84 -0.37 -4.59
C LEU A 69 -15.16 -0.93 -5.14
N LYS A 70 -15.59 -2.08 -4.66
CA LYS A 70 -16.84 -2.70 -5.08
C LYS A 70 -18.06 -1.86 -4.74
N LYS A 71 -18.06 -1.25 -3.55
CA LYS A 71 -19.19 -0.43 -3.06
C LYS A 71 -19.22 0.97 -3.68
N ASN A 72 -18.07 1.50 -4.08
CA ASN A 72 -17.91 2.90 -4.45
C ASN A 72 -17.25 3.11 -5.81
N LYS A 73 -17.47 2.23 -6.78
CA LYS A 73 -16.86 2.30 -8.12
C LYS A 73 -16.95 3.67 -8.78
N LYS A 74 -18.10 4.36 -8.61
CA LYS A 74 -18.36 5.66 -9.22
C LYS A 74 -17.54 6.78 -8.57
N TYR A 75 -17.32 6.70 -7.25
CA TYR A 75 -16.63 7.75 -6.49
C TYR A 75 -15.11 7.62 -6.52
N VAL A 76 -14.58 6.42 -6.73
CA VAL A 76 -13.13 6.16 -6.74
C VAL A 76 -12.43 6.92 -7.86
N SER A 77 -13.00 6.95 -9.07
CA SER A 77 -12.37 7.63 -10.19
C SER A 77 -12.33 9.15 -10.01
N GLU A 78 -13.31 9.74 -9.35
CA GLU A 78 -13.33 11.16 -9.01
C GLU A 78 -12.32 11.50 -7.92
N ALA A 79 -12.25 10.70 -6.87
CA ALA A 79 -11.36 10.89 -5.74
C ALA A 79 -9.87 10.76 -6.12
N GLN A 80 -9.54 9.87 -7.05
CA GLN A 80 -8.17 9.68 -7.51
C GLN A 80 -7.58 10.88 -8.24
N ASN A 81 -8.41 11.78 -8.72
CA ASN A 81 -7.98 12.98 -9.42
C ASN A 81 -7.61 14.15 -8.47
N GLU A 82 -7.87 13.99 -7.18
CA GLU A 82 -7.65 15.05 -6.18
C GLU A 82 -6.25 15.03 -5.56
N LEU A 83 -5.39 14.08 -5.94
CA LEU A 83 -4.06 13.93 -5.37
C LEU A 83 -3.14 15.09 -5.79
N SER A 84 -2.57 15.79 -4.80
CA SER A 84 -1.59 16.85 -5.01
C SER A 84 -0.35 16.63 -4.15
N GLU A 85 0.74 17.36 -4.46
CA GLU A 85 1.99 17.26 -3.68
C GLU A 85 1.80 17.56 -2.20
N ASP A 86 0.88 18.47 -1.87
CA ASP A 86 0.67 18.94 -0.50
C ASP A 86 0.00 17.92 0.42
N VAL A 87 -0.57 16.83 -0.13
CA VAL A 87 -1.25 15.81 0.67
C VAL A 87 -0.29 14.78 1.28
N PHE A 88 0.99 14.77 0.89
CA PHE A 88 1.94 13.79 1.40
C PHE A 88 2.53 14.24 2.74
N SER A 89 2.47 13.34 3.72
CA SER A 89 3.08 13.57 5.03
C SER A 89 4.60 13.52 4.97
N ALA A 90 5.25 14.09 5.99
CA ALA A 90 6.70 14.01 6.13
C ALA A 90 7.18 12.55 6.22
N ASP A 91 6.41 11.68 6.87
CA ASP A 91 6.74 10.26 7.01
C ASP A 91 6.76 9.55 5.65
N PHE A 92 5.83 9.91 4.76
CA PHE A 92 5.79 9.37 3.41
C PHE A 92 7.02 9.83 2.60
N VAL A 93 7.38 11.10 2.74
CA VAL A 93 8.51 11.70 2.02
C VAL A 93 9.85 11.05 2.41
N GLN A 94 9.97 10.51 3.63
CA GLN A 94 11.20 9.83 4.07
C GLN A 94 11.59 8.62 3.20
N ASP A 95 10.64 7.98 2.53
CA ASP A 95 10.91 6.84 1.65
C ASP A 95 11.52 7.27 0.32
N PHE A 96 11.46 8.55 -0.01
CA PHE A 96 11.91 9.11 -1.27
C PHE A 96 12.76 10.37 -1.03
N ALA A 97 13.49 10.80 -2.04
CA ALA A 97 14.41 11.92 -1.94
C ALA A 97 13.73 13.23 -1.52
N ASP A 98 12.51 13.45 -1.99
CA ASP A 98 11.73 14.65 -1.66
C ASP A 98 10.23 14.46 -2.01
N LYS A 99 9.41 15.44 -1.64
CA LYS A 99 7.97 15.46 -1.92
C LYS A 99 7.64 15.33 -3.41
N LYS A 100 8.41 16.00 -4.24
CA LYS A 100 8.21 16.00 -5.70
C LYS A 100 8.43 14.60 -6.27
N THR A 101 9.49 13.93 -5.85
CA THR A 101 9.79 12.55 -6.27
C THR A 101 8.71 11.58 -5.77
N ALA A 102 8.28 11.72 -4.52
CA ALA A 102 7.21 10.90 -3.96
C ALA A 102 5.91 11.05 -4.75
N PHE A 103 5.54 12.28 -5.09
CA PHE A 103 4.35 12.57 -5.90
C PHE A 103 4.44 11.96 -7.29
N ARG A 104 5.61 12.08 -7.95
CA ARG A 104 5.84 11.50 -9.27
C ARG A 104 5.70 9.97 -9.25
N ILE A 105 6.25 9.33 -8.22
CA ILE A 105 6.15 7.87 -8.07
C ILE A 105 4.70 7.45 -7.87
N HIS A 106 3.94 8.17 -7.06
CA HIS A 106 2.51 7.89 -6.88
C HIS A 106 1.73 7.99 -8.19
N LYS A 107 2.02 9.00 -9.01
CA LYS A 107 1.38 9.17 -10.32
C LYS A 107 1.67 8.00 -11.25
N VAL A 108 2.92 7.56 -11.28
CA VAL A 108 3.34 6.41 -12.09
C VAL A 108 2.69 5.12 -11.57
N LEU A 109 2.68 4.93 -10.24
CA LEU A 109 2.02 3.78 -9.60
C LEU A 109 0.55 3.67 -9.98
N HIS A 110 -0.14 4.80 -10.05
CA HIS A 110 -1.56 4.83 -10.42
C HIS A 110 -1.79 4.20 -11.80
N LYS A 111 -0.84 4.34 -12.71
CA LYS A 111 -0.91 3.81 -14.08
C LYS A 111 -0.32 2.41 -14.22
N LEU A 112 0.39 1.94 -13.21
CA LEU A 112 1.09 0.66 -13.27
C LEU A 112 0.08 -0.50 -13.23
N SER A 113 0.29 -1.49 -14.12
CA SER A 113 -0.59 -2.67 -14.19
C SER A 113 -0.29 -3.66 -13.05
N GLU A 114 -1.28 -4.52 -12.77
CA GLU A 114 -1.09 -5.62 -11.84
C GLU A 114 -0.33 -6.77 -12.54
N PRO A 115 0.46 -7.57 -11.82
CA PRO A 115 0.67 -7.57 -10.35
C PRO A 115 1.75 -6.60 -9.87
N TYR A 116 2.32 -5.80 -10.76
CA TYR A 116 3.46 -4.92 -10.45
C TYR A 116 3.13 -3.86 -9.41
N LYS A 117 1.98 -3.22 -9.56
CA LYS A 117 1.51 -2.19 -8.62
C LYS A 117 1.38 -2.76 -7.20
N GLU A 118 0.70 -3.88 -7.06
CA GLU A 118 0.44 -4.49 -5.76
C GLU A 118 1.73 -5.00 -5.09
N VAL A 119 2.59 -5.67 -5.84
CA VAL A 119 3.86 -6.18 -5.31
C VAL A 119 4.77 -5.03 -4.88
N PHE A 120 4.87 -3.98 -5.69
CA PHE A 120 5.65 -2.79 -5.34
C PHE A 120 5.09 -2.13 -4.07
N SER A 121 3.79 -1.94 -4.01
CA SER A 121 3.13 -1.30 -2.86
C SER A 121 3.33 -2.08 -1.57
N LEU A 122 3.22 -3.41 -1.61
CA LEU A 122 3.45 -4.26 -0.45
C LEU A 122 4.90 -4.20 0.02
N ARG A 123 5.85 -4.19 -0.91
CA ARG A 123 7.27 -4.15 -0.57
C ARG A 123 7.70 -2.81 -0.01
N VAL A 124 7.33 -1.72 -0.65
CA VAL A 124 7.81 -0.37 -0.32
C VAL A 124 7.00 0.26 0.81
N PHE A 125 5.68 0.21 0.72
CA PHE A 125 4.80 0.86 1.69
C PHE A 125 4.35 -0.09 2.79
N GLY A 126 4.06 -1.33 2.46
CA GLY A 126 3.71 -2.36 3.45
C GLY A 126 4.90 -2.92 4.20
N GLU A 127 6.12 -2.67 3.72
CA GLU A 127 7.37 -3.15 4.31
C GLU A 127 7.45 -4.67 4.46
N LEU A 128 6.84 -5.40 3.52
CA LEU A 128 6.85 -6.86 3.55
C LEU A 128 8.10 -7.44 2.89
N SER A 129 8.55 -8.58 3.39
CA SER A 129 9.60 -9.37 2.76
C SER A 129 9.09 -10.01 1.47
N PHE A 130 10.00 -10.43 0.59
CA PHE A 130 9.62 -11.17 -0.62
C PHE A 130 8.96 -12.51 -0.28
N SER A 131 9.39 -13.14 0.80
CA SER A 131 8.76 -14.36 1.31
C SER A 131 7.30 -14.11 1.68
N ASP A 132 7.03 -13.04 2.42
CA ASP A 132 5.67 -12.67 2.83
C ASP A 132 4.79 -12.35 1.62
N ILE A 133 5.33 -11.61 0.66
CA ILE A 133 4.61 -11.27 -0.59
C ILE A 133 4.28 -12.54 -1.37
N SER A 134 5.24 -13.46 -1.47
CA SER A 134 5.02 -14.73 -2.18
C SER A 134 3.88 -15.54 -1.56
N ASP A 135 3.80 -15.56 -0.24
CA ASP A 135 2.73 -16.25 0.47
C ASP A 135 1.36 -15.63 0.18
N LEU A 136 1.28 -14.30 0.15
CA LEU A 136 0.02 -13.59 -0.15
C LEU A 136 -0.50 -13.87 -1.56
N PHE A 137 0.40 -14.08 -2.52
CA PHE A 137 0.03 -14.35 -3.92
C PHE A 137 -0.02 -15.83 -4.26
N GLY A 138 0.38 -16.71 -3.34
CA GLY A 138 0.49 -18.14 -3.63
C GLY A 138 1.53 -18.44 -4.70
N LYS A 139 2.63 -17.69 -4.72
CA LYS A 139 3.72 -17.81 -5.69
C LYS A 139 5.04 -18.11 -4.97
N SER A 140 6.12 -18.28 -5.73
CA SER A 140 7.45 -18.47 -5.17
C SER A 140 8.07 -17.14 -4.72
N GLU A 141 9.03 -17.20 -3.81
CA GLU A 141 9.79 -16.02 -3.41
C GLU A 141 10.54 -15.42 -4.60
N SER A 142 11.07 -16.26 -5.47
CA SER A 142 11.72 -15.84 -6.71
C SER A 142 10.79 -15.03 -7.60
N TRP A 143 9.53 -15.47 -7.72
CA TRP A 143 8.51 -14.72 -8.45
C TRP A 143 8.30 -13.32 -7.86
N ALA A 144 8.20 -13.23 -6.53
CA ALA A 144 8.01 -11.94 -5.86
C ALA A 144 9.17 -10.99 -6.12
N ARG A 145 10.40 -11.51 -6.02
CA ARG A 145 11.62 -10.72 -6.26
C ARG A 145 11.70 -10.22 -7.69
N VAL A 146 11.47 -11.11 -8.66
CA VAL A 146 11.51 -10.76 -10.09
C VAL A 146 10.42 -9.75 -10.43
N THR A 147 9.20 -9.98 -9.92
CA THR A 147 8.06 -9.09 -10.16
C THR A 147 8.33 -7.69 -9.60
N TYR A 148 8.91 -7.61 -8.40
CA TYR A 148 9.29 -6.34 -7.79
C TYR A 148 10.33 -5.59 -8.65
N HIS A 149 11.38 -6.29 -9.09
CA HIS A 149 12.42 -5.66 -9.90
C HIS A 149 11.90 -5.19 -11.25
N ARG A 150 10.96 -5.93 -11.85
CA ARG A 150 10.28 -5.50 -13.08
C ARG A 150 9.41 -4.27 -12.83
N ALA A 151 8.74 -4.22 -11.68
CA ALA A 151 7.96 -3.04 -11.28
C ALA A 151 8.86 -1.81 -11.16
N CYS A 152 10.00 -1.93 -10.49
CA CYS A 152 10.98 -0.85 -10.34
C CYS A 152 11.49 -0.35 -11.70
N LYS A 153 11.76 -1.28 -12.63
CA LYS A 153 12.20 -0.94 -13.98
C LYS A 153 11.14 -0.15 -14.73
N LYS A 154 9.89 -0.60 -14.68
CA LYS A 154 8.76 0.09 -15.32
C LYS A 154 8.56 1.49 -14.75
N ILE A 155 8.68 1.66 -13.45
CA ILE A 155 8.56 2.96 -12.79
C ILE A 155 9.68 3.90 -13.26
N ARG A 156 10.92 3.41 -13.32
CA ARG A 156 12.06 4.21 -13.79
C ARG A 156 11.89 4.66 -15.23
N GLU A 157 11.44 3.76 -16.10
CA GLU A 157 11.18 4.07 -17.51
C GLU A 157 10.14 5.18 -17.66
N GLU A 158 9.05 5.11 -16.90
CA GLU A 158 8.00 6.13 -16.91
C GLU A 158 8.52 7.49 -16.38
N LEU A 159 9.33 7.47 -15.33
CA LEU A 159 9.92 8.68 -14.78
C LEU A 159 10.89 9.34 -15.78
N ASP A 160 11.70 8.53 -16.47
CA ASP A 160 12.63 8.99 -17.49
C ASP A 160 11.88 9.61 -18.68
N ASP A 161 10.78 8.99 -19.10
CA ASP A 161 9.94 9.52 -20.18
C ASP A 161 9.31 10.87 -19.79
N GLU A 162 8.89 11.04 -18.55
CA GLU A 162 8.38 12.34 -18.05
C GLU A 162 9.46 13.43 -18.09
N ASP A 163 10.71 13.07 -17.79
CA ASP A 163 11.83 14.04 -17.80
C ASP A 163 12.22 14.49 -19.22
N HIS A 164 11.83 13.72 -20.24
CA HIS A 164 12.13 14.04 -21.66
C HIS A 164 10.99 14.79 -22.35
N LEU A 165 9.88 15.02 -21.66
CA LEU A 165 8.79 15.86 -22.13
C LEU A 165 9.04 17.31 -21.73
#